data_012b355854cf23481bf0a91e124aaa8f
#
_entry.id   012b355854cf23481bf0a91e124aaa8f
#
_cell.length_a   1.000
_cell.length_b   1.000
_cell.length_c   1.000
_cell.angle_alpha   90.00
_cell.angle_beta   90.00
_cell.angle_gamma   90.00
#
_symmetry.space_group_name_H-M   'P 1'
#
loop_
_entity.id
_entity.type
_entity.pdbx_description
1 polymer ?
#
loop_
_entity_poly.entity_id
_entity_poly.type
_entity_poly.pdbx_seq_one_letter_code
_entity_poly.pdbx_strand_id
1 'polypeptide(L)'
;MSKFIMVGCDLHDKTMLLKVASDRDSAEKISVQNTRAGRTRMIADLQAKAKAAGGASILFAYEASGQGFGLHDELTAAGIECHVLAPTKISRSTQQQRVKTDEKDAEQLLQLLRAHVLAGNPLPTVWVPDAQTRDDREVVRCRLDAAEKLTALKAQVKGLLKRNHLARPESLGKGWTKAYWGWLRGLSRDSAHGVGLRTSLASLLRQLDYLDDELERLDQALLELSQSARYAVAVMRLVQLSGVGVLTALVFLTELGQLSRFANRRQISAYLGVVPKCYESGSANDRKGHITRQGPSRVRRVLCQAAWARVRREGTDQLAYERIVTKNPKHKKIATVAVMRRLAVRMWHIAREATSEPSGPQPGRLSSSLAGACASPPRPLG
;
A
#
# COMPACT_ATOMS: atom_id res chain seq x y z
N MET A 1 -35.47 -26.26 4.66
CA MET A 1 -34.21 -26.33 3.90
C MET A 1 -33.38 -25.11 4.26
N SER A 2 -32.11 -25.29 4.62
CA SER A 2 -31.18 -24.20 4.90
C SER A 2 -30.93 -23.41 3.63
N LYS A 3 -30.98 -22.07 3.73
CA LYS A 3 -30.73 -21.21 2.56
C LYS A 3 -29.23 -20.92 2.37
N PHE A 4 -28.45 -21.00 3.45
CA PHE A 4 -27.05 -20.61 3.45
C PHE A 4 -26.18 -21.62 4.21
N ILE A 5 -24.98 -21.85 3.69
CA ILE A 5 -23.85 -22.45 4.42
C ILE A 5 -22.82 -21.35 4.63
N MET A 6 -22.51 -21.06 5.88
CA MET A 6 -21.59 -20.00 6.27
C MET A 6 -20.30 -20.61 6.78
N VAL A 7 -19.16 -20.08 6.33
CA VAL A 7 -17.82 -20.56 6.67
C VAL A 7 -16.95 -19.42 7.17
N GLY A 8 -16.60 -19.45 8.44
CA GLY A 8 -15.56 -18.59 9.01
C GLY A 8 -14.22 -19.33 8.96
N CYS A 9 -13.20 -18.74 8.36
CA CYS A 9 -11.90 -19.37 8.15
C CYS A 9 -10.77 -18.57 8.79
N ASP A 10 -10.03 -19.18 9.71
CA ASP A 10 -8.72 -18.69 10.13
C ASP A 10 -7.65 -19.29 9.22
N LEU A 11 -7.01 -18.43 8.44
CA LEU A 11 -6.12 -18.79 7.34
C LEU A 11 -4.64 -18.63 7.74
N HIS A 12 -3.92 -19.77 7.82
CA HIS A 12 -2.48 -19.81 8.06
C HIS A 12 -1.71 -20.40 6.88
N ASP A 13 -0.37 -20.27 6.88
CA ASP A 13 0.49 -20.73 5.79
C ASP A 13 0.36 -22.23 5.49
N LYS A 14 0.25 -23.05 6.52
CA LYS A 14 0.21 -24.53 6.38
C LYS A 14 -1.18 -25.11 6.55
N THR A 15 -2.03 -24.45 7.31
CA THR A 15 -3.35 -24.98 7.71
C THR A 15 -4.40 -23.89 7.66
N MET A 16 -5.64 -24.31 7.46
CA MET A 16 -6.83 -23.47 7.59
C MET A 16 -7.76 -24.13 8.60
N LEU A 17 -8.26 -23.35 9.54
CA LEU A 17 -9.28 -23.82 10.46
C LEU A 17 -10.62 -23.20 10.08
N LEU A 18 -11.59 -24.04 9.80
CA LEU A 18 -12.92 -23.63 9.39
C LEU A 18 -13.94 -23.88 10.49
N LYS A 19 -14.85 -22.94 10.65
CA LYS A 19 -16.13 -23.13 11.35
C LYS A 19 -17.25 -23.05 10.31
N VAL A 20 -17.92 -24.16 10.10
CA VAL A 20 -18.96 -24.33 9.08
C VAL A 20 -20.30 -24.51 9.74
N ALA A 21 -21.29 -23.75 9.38
CA ALA A 21 -22.66 -23.88 9.88
C ALA A 21 -23.69 -23.56 8.82
N SER A 22 -24.85 -24.23 8.92
CA SER A 22 -26.04 -23.89 8.16
C SER A 22 -26.92 -22.98 9.01
N ASP A 23 -27.29 -21.81 8.48
CA ASP A 23 -28.17 -20.84 9.15
C ASP A 23 -27.83 -20.66 10.66
N ARG A 24 -28.66 -21.22 11.56
CA ARG A 24 -28.49 -21.12 13.02
C ARG A 24 -27.96 -22.38 13.69
N ASP A 25 -27.63 -23.42 12.90
CA ASP A 25 -27.18 -24.69 13.45
C ASP A 25 -25.84 -24.58 14.20
N SER A 26 -25.50 -25.58 14.97
CA SER A 26 -24.19 -25.69 15.62
C SER A 26 -23.07 -25.72 14.58
N ALA A 27 -21.95 -25.03 14.88
CA ALA A 27 -20.83 -24.96 13.95
C ALA A 27 -19.98 -26.24 14.01
N GLU A 28 -19.75 -26.84 12.86
CA GLU A 28 -18.78 -27.91 12.67
C GLU A 28 -17.36 -27.32 12.57
N LYS A 29 -16.38 -27.96 13.20
CA LYS A 29 -14.96 -27.60 13.09
C LYS A 29 -14.28 -28.48 12.06
N ILE A 30 -13.65 -27.90 11.08
CA ILE A 30 -12.89 -28.60 10.04
C ILE A 30 -11.48 -28.02 9.95
N SER A 31 -10.47 -28.89 9.96
CA SER A 31 -9.08 -28.51 9.71
C SER A 31 -8.66 -28.96 8.31
N VAL A 32 -8.09 -28.06 7.55
CA VAL A 32 -7.69 -28.29 6.16
C VAL A 32 -6.22 -27.93 5.98
N GLN A 33 -5.46 -28.77 5.29
CA GLN A 33 -4.10 -28.42 4.88
C GLN A 33 -4.17 -27.32 3.80
N ASN A 34 -3.46 -26.21 3.99
CA ASN A 34 -3.43 -25.09 3.04
C ASN A 34 -2.52 -25.42 1.84
N THR A 35 -2.84 -26.48 1.14
CA THR A 35 -2.25 -26.89 -0.13
C THR A 35 -3.30 -26.80 -1.23
N ARG A 36 -2.87 -26.74 -2.50
CA ARG A 36 -3.82 -26.73 -3.63
C ARG A 36 -4.80 -27.90 -3.56
N ALA A 37 -4.30 -29.10 -3.32
CA ALA A 37 -5.15 -30.30 -3.19
C ALA A 37 -6.11 -30.23 -1.99
N GLY A 38 -5.64 -29.71 -0.84
CA GLY A 38 -6.48 -29.51 0.34
C GLY A 38 -7.61 -28.51 0.09
N ARG A 39 -7.32 -27.38 -0.54
CA ARG A 39 -8.33 -26.36 -0.90
C ARG A 39 -9.32 -26.88 -1.94
N THR A 40 -8.86 -27.60 -2.97
CA THR A 40 -9.75 -28.21 -3.98
C THR A 40 -10.73 -29.18 -3.32
N ARG A 41 -10.24 -30.04 -2.40
CA ARG A 41 -11.11 -30.98 -1.64
C ARG A 41 -12.10 -30.22 -0.77
N MET A 42 -11.64 -29.23 0.00
CA MET A 42 -12.50 -28.39 0.82
C MET A 42 -13.64 -27.75 0.01
N ILE A 43 -13.33 -27.19 -1.16
CA ILE A 43 -14.32 -26.59 -2.06
C ILE A 43 -15.35 -27.63 -2.49
N ALA A 44 -14.92 -28.82 -2.91
CA ALA A 44 -15.79 -29.91 -3.32
C ALA A 44 -16.70 -30.38 -2.17
N ASP A 45 -16.16 -30.51 -0.96
CA ASP A 45 -16.91 -30.89 0.23
C ASP A 45 -17.98 -29.85 0.60
N LEU A 46 -17.65 -28.55 0.52
CA LEU A 46 -18.61 -27.47 0.76
C LEU A 46 -19.72 -27.46 -0.29
N GLN A 47 -19.39 -27.66 -1.57
CA GLN A 47 -20.36 -27.75 -2.65
C GLN A 47 -21.29 -28.99 -2.50
N ALA A 48 -20.73 -30.12 -2.08
CA ALA A 48 -21.53 -31.33 -1.79
C ALA A 48 -22.50 -31.07 -0.63
N LYS A 49 -22.05 -30.43 0.47
CA LYS A 49 -22.92 -30.01 1.58
C LYS A 49 -24.02 -29.07 1.11
N ALA A 50 -23.70 -28.10 0.27
CA ALA A 50 -24.68 -27.16 -0.27
C ALA A 50 -25.74 -27.85 -1.12
N LYS A 51 -25.33 -28.81 -1.95
CA LYS A 51 -26.25 -29.65 -2.76
C LYS A 51 -27.17 -30.49 -1.87
N ALA A 52 -26.62 -31.15 -0.84
CA ALA A 52 -27.40 -31.95 0.13
C ALA A 52 -28.40 -31.08 0.91
N ALA A 53 -28.07 -29.80 1.16
CA ALA A 53 -28.97 -28.84 1.81
C ALA A 53 -30.03 -28.25 0.85
N GLY A 54 -30.18 -28.80 -0.36
CA GLY A 54 -31.18 -28.35 -1.34
C GLY A 54 -30.73 -27.18 -2.21
N GLY A 55 -29.43 -27.03 -2.43
CA GLY A 55 -28.85 -25.96 -3.24
C GLY A 55 -28.60 -24.66 -2.46
N ALA A 56 -28.20 -24.75 -1.21
CA ALA A 56 -27.89 -23.60 -0.37
C ALA A 56 -26.73 -22.79 -0.94
N SER A 57 -26.77 -21.45 -0.79
CA SER A 57 -25.66 -20.56 -1.13
C SER A 57 -24.55 -20.68 -0.11
N ILE A 58 -23.29 -20.70 -0.56
CA ILE A 58 -22.11 -20.76 0.32
C ILE A 58 -21.53 -19.35 0.47
N LEU A 59 -21.41 -18.89 1.74
CA LEU A 59 -20.72 -17.68 2.10
C LEU A 59 -19.46 -18.01 2.88
N PHE A 60 -18.34 -17.52 2.43
CA PHE A 60 -17.03 -17.77 3.03
C PHE A 60 -16.41 -16.45 3.50
N ALA A 61 -15.86 -16.41 4.72
CA ALA A 61 -15.15 -15.25 5.21
C ALA A 61 -13.79 -15.63 5.81
N TYR A 62 -12.77 -14.83 5.51
CA TYR A 62 -11.46 -14.90 6.17
C TYR A 62 -10.86 -13.50 6.35
N GLU A 63 -9.89 -13.36 7.27
CA GLU A 63 -9.21 -12.08 7.50
C GLU A 63 -8.15 -11.81 6.44
N ALA A 64 -8.07 -10.55 5.99
CA ALA A 64 -6.99 -10.09 5.11
C ALA A 64 -5.63 -10.27 5.80
N SER A 65 -4.73 -10.99 5.16
CA SER A 65 -3.40 -11.33 5.66
C SER A 65 -2.32 -11.15 4.60
N GLY A 66 -1.07 -11.46 4.95
CA GLY A 66 0.05 -11.45 4.01
C GLY A 66 -0.03 -12.51 2.90
N GLN A 67 -0.97 -13.46 2.97
CA GLN A 67 -1.17 -14.50 1.95
C GLN A 67 -1.89 -14.00 0.68
N GLY A 68 -2.30 -12.73 0.67
CA GLY A 68 -2.96 -12.13 -0.48
C GLY A 68 -4.38 -12.65 -0.74
N PHE A 69 -4.76 -12.77 -2.00
CA PHE A 69 -6.14 -13.04 -2.41
C PHE A 69 -6.31 -14.35 -3.20
N GLY A 70 -5.30 -15.24 -3.21
CA GLY A 70 -5.35 -16.49 -3.97
C GLY A 70 -6.54 -17.39 -3.56
N LEU A 71 -6.81 -17.52 -2.26
CA LEU A 71 -7.96 -18.27 -1.76
C LEU A 71 -9.29 -17.62 -2.20
N HIS A 72 -9.39 -16.29 -2.18
CA HIS A 72 -10.56 -15.58 -2.69
C HIS A 72 -10.83 -15.91 -4.17
N ASP A 73 -9.77 -15.93 -4.98
CA ASP A 73 -9.90 -16.21 -6.42
C ASP A 73 -10.36 -17.66 -6.66
N GLU A 74 -9.77 -18.64 -5.92
CA GLU A 74 -10.18 -20.05 -6.02
C GLU A 74 -11.64 -20.26 -5.62
N LEU A 75 -12.10 -19.64 -4.54
CA LEU A 75 -13.47 -19.71 -4.06
C LEU A 75 -14.45 -19.05 -5.03
N THR A 76 -14.13 -17.85 -5.51
CA THR A 76 -14.97 -17.11 -6.46
C THR A 76 -15.09 -17.86 -7.79
N ALA A 77 -13.99 -18.44 -8.29
CA ALA A 77 -13.99 -19.28 -9.51
C ALA A 77 -14.85 -20.53 -9.34
N ALA A 78 -15.00 -21.05 -8.11
CA ALA A 78 -15.87 -22.17 -7.77
C ALA A 78 -17.34 -21.75 -7.50
N GLY A 79 -17.70 -20.49 -7.69
CA GLY A 79 -19.05 -19.96 -7.44
C GLY A 79 -19.39 -19.76 -5.96
N ILE A 80 -18.38 -19.71 -5.08
CA ILE A 80 -18.56 -19.44 -3.65
C ILE A 80 -18.41 -17.95 -3.38
N GLU A 81 -19.40 -17.35 -2.72
CA GLU A 81 -19.31 -15.95 -2.30
C GLU A 81 -18.29 -15.78 -1.19
N CYS A 82 -17.19 -15.07 -1.46
CA CYS A 82 -16.05 -14.93 -0.57
C CYS A 82 -15.84 -13.49 -0.11
N HIS A 83 -15.85 -13.29 1.21
CA HIS A 83 -15.62 -12.00 1.86
C HIS A 83 -14.25 -11.97 2.55
N VAL A 84 -13.38 -11.10 2.10
CA VAL A 84 -12.11 -10.83 2.80
C VAL A 84 -12.34 -9.69 3.78
N LEU A 85 -12.16 -9.95 5.07
CA LEU A 85 -12.49 -9.00 6.13
C LEU A 85 -11.27 -8.20 6.58
N ALA A 86 -11.48 -6.93 6.96
CA ALA A 86 -10.43 -6.05 7.45
C ALA A 86 -10.15 -6.31 8.95
N PRO A 87 -8.98 -6.84 9.34
CA PRO A 87 -8.68 -7.17 10.74
C PRO A 87 -8.83 -5.98 11.70
N THR A 88 -8.51 -4.79 11.21
CA THR A 88 -8.58 -3.54 12.01
C THR A 88 -9.99 -3.02 12.26
N LYS A 89 -10.99 -3.59 11.59
CA LYS A 89 -12.41 -3.22 11.74
C LYS A 89 -13.23 -4.30 12.43
N ILE A 90 -12.64 -5.45 12.73
CA ILE A 90 -13.29 -6.51 13.50
C ILE A 90 -13.18 -6.13 14.97
N SER A 91 -14.33 -5.93 15.61
CA SER A 91 -14.38 -5.66 17.06
C SER A 91 -14.02 -6.92 17.84
N ARG A 92 -12.99 -6.84 18.67
CA ARG A 92 -12.59 -7.92 19.59
C ARG A 92 -12.74 -7.43 21.02
N SER A 93 -13.41 -8.21 21.87
CA SER A 93 -13.47 -7.90 23.30
C SER A 93 -12.07 -7.99 23.92
N THR A 94 -11.85 -7.30 25.05
CA THR A 94 -10.59 -7.36 25.81
C THR A 94 -10.24 -8.80 26.22
N GLN A 95 -11.25 -9.62 26.49
CA GLN A 95 -11.08 -11.03 26.85
C GLN A 95 -10.65 -11.88 25.65
N GLN A 96 -11.20 -11.62 24.46
CA GLN A 96 -10.80 -12.28 23.21
C GLN A 96 -9.37 -11.92 22.80
N GLN A 97 -8.91 -10.71 23.10
CA GLN A 97 -7.53 -10.30 22.84
C GLN A 97 -6.51 -11.03 23.74
N ARG A 98 -6.91 -11.44 24.95
CA ARG A 98 -6.04 -12.13 25.92
C ARG A 98 -5.93 -13.64 25.67
N VAL A 99 -6.97 -14.27 25.11
CA VAL A 99 -7.01 -15.72 24.85
C VAL A 99 -7.31 -15.94 23.37
N LYS A 100 -6.29 -15.72 22.54
CA LYS A 100 -6.34 -15.95 21.11
C LYS A 100 -6.15 -17.43 20.80
N THR A 101 -7.08 -18.03 20.04
CA THR A 101 -6.94 -19.36 19.44
C THR A 101 -7.55 -19.31 18.04
N ASP A 102 -6.98 -20.07 17.11
CA ASP A 102 -7.45 -20.17 15.72
C ASP A 102 -8.94 -20.53 15.64
N GLU A 103 -9.39 -21.36 16.59
CA GLU A 103 -10.81 -21.75 16.68
C GLU A 103 -11.73 -20.58 17.00
N LYS A 104 -11.33 -19.70 17.95
CA LYS A 104 -12.11 -18.52 18.30
C LYS A 104 -12.09 -17.48 17.20
N ASP A 105 -10.99 -17.35 16.47
CA ASP A 105 -10.89 -16.44 15.34
C ASP A 105 -11.81 -16.92 14.21
N ALA A 106 -11.81 -18.19 13.84
CA ALA A 106 -12.74 -18.75 12.85
C ALA A 106 -14.22 -18.64 13.29
N GLU A 107 -14.52 -18.88 14.57
CA GLU A 107 -15.86 -18.72 15.13
C GLU A 107 -16.33 -17.27 15.06
N GLN A 108 -15.47 -16.31 15.36
CA GLN A 108 -15.80 -14.88 15.27
C GLN A 108 -16.17 -14.47 13.84
N LEU A 109 -15.44 -15.00 12.83
CA LEU A 109 -15.74 -14.73 11.42
C LEU A 109 -17.08 -15.35 11.03
N LEU A 110 -17.39 -16.56 11.51
CA LEU A 110 -18.70 -17.18 11.32
C LEU A 110 -19.83 -16.34 11.95
N GLN A 111 -19.64 -15.81 13.15
CA GLN A 111 -20.65 -14.94 13.80
C GLN A 111 -20.88 -13.65 13.04
N LEU A 112 -19.84 -13.06 12.43
CA LEU A 112 -19.98 -11.89 11.56
C LEU A 112 -20.82 -12.22 10.31
N LEU A 113 -20.59 -13.39 9.68
CA LEU A 113 -21.41 -13.84 8.55
C LEU A 113 -22.85 -14.08 8.97
N ARG A 114 -23.10 -14.71 10.14
CA ARG A 114 -24.45 -14.88 10.68
C ARG A 114 -25.15 -13.54 10.91
N ALA A 115 -24.48 -12.61 11.54
CA ALA A 115 -25.05 -11.27 11.75
C ALA A 115 -25.35 -10.56 10.42
N HIS A 116 -24.54 -10.80 9.40
CA HIS A 116 -24.79 -10.26 8.06
C HIS A 116 -26.02 -10.89 7.40
N VAL A 117 -26.07 -12.20 7.33
CA VAL A 117 -27.13 -12.96 6.64
C VAL A 117 -28.46 -12.87 7.37
N LEU A 118 -28.47 -13.01 8.70
CA LEU A 118 -29.71 -13.09 9.48
C LEU A 118 -30.24 -11.74 9.97
N ALA A 119 -29.37 -10.71 10.10
CA ALA A 119 -29.75 -9.42 10.63
C ALA A 119 -29.39 -8.23 9.69
N GLY A 120 -28.81 -8.48 8.52
CA GLY A 120 -28.46 -7.44 7.57
C GLY A 120 -27.27 -6.55 8.00
N ASN A 121 -26.47 -6.96 8.98
CA ASN A 121 -25.33 -6.18 9.45
C ASN A 121 -24.27 -6.05 8.35
N PRO A 122 -23.66 -4.85 8.16
CA PRO A 122 -22.62 -4.70 7.16
C PRO A 122 -21.35 -5.46 7.55
N LEU A 123 -20.76 -6.19 6.60
CA LEU A 123 -19.46 -6.84 6.81
C LEU A 123 -18.33 -5.82 6.63
N PRO A 124 -17.30 -5.86 7.49
CA PRO A 124 -16.13 -5.00 7.38
C PRO A 124 -15.17 -5.49 6.28
N THR A 125 -15.66 -5.62 5.04
CA THR A 125 -14.90 -6.17 3.91
C THR A 125 -13.79 -5.22 3.46
N VAL A 126 -12.70 -5.80 2.93
CA VAL A 126 -11.72 -5.10 2.10
C VAL A 126 -12.11 -5.22 0.64
N TRP A 127 -11.82 -4.19 -0.13
CA TRP A 127 -11.94 -4.28 -1.57
C TRP A 127 -10.81 -5.17 -2.12
N VAL A 128 -11.17 -6.23 -2.84
CA VAL A 128 -10.21 -7.13 -3.50
C VAL A 128 -9.93 -6.58 -4.89
N PRO A 129 -8.68 -6.22 -5.19
CA PRO A 129 -8.30 -5.77 -6.54
C PRO A 129 -8.30 -6.94 -7.52
N ASP A 130 -8.61 -6.65 -8.78
CA ASP A 130 -8.45 -7.63 -9.87
C ASP A 130 -7.00 -8.11 -9.99
N ALA A 131 -6.80 -9.27 -10.65
CA ALA A 131 -5.48 -9.90 -10.80
C ALA A 131 -4.47 -8.95 -11.45
N GLN A 132 -4.88 -8.22 -12.50
CA GLN A 132 -3.99 -7.28 -13.19
C GLN A 132 -3.59 -6.11 -12.28
N THR A 133 -4.51 -5.53 -11.51
CA THR A 133 -4.16 -4.48 -10.53
C THR A 133 -3.17 -4.99 -9.49
N ARG A 134 -3.26 -6.26 -9.10
CA ARG A 134 -2.32 -6.88 -8.16
C ARG A 134 -0.94 -7.04 -8.75
N ASP A 135 -0.87 -7.50 -10.00
CA ASP A 135 0.37 -7.64 -10.75
C ASP A 135 1.06 -6.28 -10.97
N ASP A 136 0.32 -5.29 -11.45
CA ASP A 136 0.80 -3.92 -11.62
C ASP A 136 1.36 -3.32 -10.32
N ARG A 137 0.74 -3.64 -9.17
CA ARG A 137 1.23 -3.24 -7.84
C ARG A 137 2.59 -3.80 -7.52
N GLU A 138 2.89 -5.04 -7.92
CA GLU A 138 4.19 -5.66 -7.62
C GLU A 138 5.33 -4.90 -8.30
N VAL A 139 5.17 -4.47 -9.56
CA VAL A 139 6.15 -3.63 -10.26
C VAL A 139 6.38 -2.32 -9.49
N VAL A 140 5.29 -1.62 -9.14
CA VAL A 140 5.36 -0.34 -8.44
C VAL A 140 5.97 -0.48 -7.04
N ARG A 141 5.61 -1.54 -6.31
CA ARG A 141 6.12 -1.83 -4.97
C ARG A 141 7.60 -2.22 -5.00
N CYS A 142 8.00 -3.05 -5.95
CA CYS A 142 9.39 -3.42 -6.16
C CYS A 142 10.28 -2.18 -6.33
N ARG A 143 9.85 -1.22 -7.17
CA ARG A 143 10.57 0.04 -7.35
C ARG A 143 10.68 0.87 -6.07
N LEU A 144 9.60 0.95 -5.27
CA LEU A 144 9.60 1.66 -3.99
C LEU A 144 10.53 1.00 -2.96
N ASP A 145 10.48 -0.33 -2.89
CA ASP A 145 11.27 -1.12 -1.94
C ASP A 145 12.76 -1.09 -2.30
N ALA A 146 13.12 -1.06 -3.60
CA ALA A 146 14.49 -0.84 -4.05
C ALA A 146 15.03 0.53 -3.63
N ALA A 147 14.22 1.59 -3.72
CA ALA A 147 14.60 2.92 -3.26
C ALA A 147 14.78 3.01 -1.73
N GLU A 148 14.01 2.24 -0.97
CA GLU A 148 14.21 2.12 0.50
C GLU A 148 15.52 1.41 0.83
N LYS A 149 15.83 0.31 0.14
CA LYS A 149 17.10 -0.43 0.30
C LYS A 149 18.28 0.48 -0.02
N LEU A 150 18.23 1.24 -1.13
CA LEU A 150 19.26 2.20 -1.50
C LEU A 150 19.46 3.25 -0.40
N THR A 151 18.39 3.78 0.17
CA THR A 151 18.45 4.75 1.26
C THR A 151 19.10 4.16 2.52
N ALA A 152 18.74 2.92 2.87
CA ALA A 152 19.31 2.20 3.99
C ALA A 152 20.82 1.95 3.81
N LEU A 153 21.25 1.52 2.61
CA LEU A 153 22.68 1.33 2.31
C LEU A 153 23.46 2.65 2.38
N LYS A 154 22.89 3.74 1.85
CA LYS A 154 23.49 5.08 1.98
C LYS A 154 23.66 5.50 3.46
N ALA A 155 22.71 5.14 4.31
CA ALA A 155 22.85 5.36 5.76
C ALA A 155 23.94 4.47 6.40
N GLN A 156 24.05 3.20 5.96
CA GLN A 156 25.10 2.29 6.43
C GLN A 156 26.51 2.80 6.07
N VAL A 157 26.72 3.30 4.85
CA VAL A 157 27.99 3.94 4.45
C VAL A 157 28.32 5.11 5.37
N LYS A 158 27.35 6.02 5.60
CA LYS A 158 27.56 7.15 6.54
C LYS A 158 27.90 6.66 7.95
N GLY A 159 27.22 5.63 8.43
CA GLY A 159 27.50 5.01 9.73
C GLY A 159 28.89 4.39 9.82
N LEU A 160 29.31 3.70 8.73
CA LEU A 160 30.67 3.12 8.64
C LEU A 160 31.75 4.21 8.71
N LEU A 161 31.62 5.28 7.94
CA LEU A 161 32.56 6.41 7.94
C LEU A 161 32.61 7.06 9.32
N LYS A 162 31.46 7.31 9.95
CA LYS A 162 31.39 7.91 11.29
C LYS A 162 32.13 7.08 12.36
N ARG A 163 31.92 5.76 12.35
CA ARG A 163 32.60 4.85 13.32
C ARG A 163 34.13 4.81 13.16
N ASN A 164 34.59 5.10 11.95
CA ASN A 164 36.05 5.13 11.65
C ASN A 164 36.61 6.55 11.62
N HIS A 165 35.88 7.54 12.15
CA HIS A 165 36.30 8.95 12.22
C HIS A 165 36.69 9.55 10.88
N LEU A 166 36.10 9.06 9.78
CA LEU A 166 36.30 9.55 8.43
C LEU A 166 35.30 10.64 8.11
N ALA A 167 35.72 11.88 8.18
CA ALA A 167 34.90 13.01 7.80
C ALA A 167 34.89 13.18 6.28
N ARG A 168 33.71 13.51 5.73
CA ARG A 168 33.59 13.89 4.34
C ARG A 168 34.28 15.24 4.10
N PRO A 169 35.18 15.37 3.11
CA PRO A 169 35.76 16.64 2.75
C PRO A 169 34.71 17.69 2.39
N GLU A 170 34.83 18.89 2.91
CA GLU A 170 33.87 19.98 2.66
C GLU A 170 33.76 20.32 1.18
N SER A 171 34.85 20.22 0.42
CA SER A 171 34.90 20.44 -1.04
C SER A 171 33.97 19.54 -1.84
N LEU A 172 33.57 18.38 -1.29
CA LEU A 172 32.67 17.45 -1.98
C LEU A 172 31.18 17.78 -1.82
N GLY A 173 30.83 18.87 -1.11
CA GLY A 173 29.45 19.30 -0.88
C GLY A 173 28.61 18.25 -0.15
N LYS A 174 27.27 18.36 -0.11
CA LYS A 174 26.39 17.51 0.70
C LYS A 174 25.74 16.33 -0.04
N GLY A 175 25.92 16.19 -1.35
CA GLY A 175 25.20 15.21 -2.17
C GLY A 175 25.99 13.90 -2.42
N TRP A 176 25.32 12.89 -2.93
CA TRP A 176 25.93 11.69 -3.51
C TRP A 176 26.37 12.01 -4.95
N THR A 177 27.38 12.88 -5.09
CA THR A 177 27.93 13.33 -6.38
C THR A 177 28.95 12.35 -6.91
N LYS A 178 29.30 12.42 -8.21
CA LYS A 178 30.39 11.62 -8.80
C LYS A 178 31.71 11.77 -8.02
N ALA A 179 32.03 13.00 -7.58
CA ALA A 179 33.21 13.27 -6.77
C ALA A 179 33.17 12.55 -5.41
N TYR A 180 32.01 12.55 -4.73
CA TYR A 180 31.83 11.81 -3.48
C TYR A 180 31.96 10.29 -3.68
N TRP A 181 31.40 9.75 -4.74
CA TRP A 181 31.57 8.35 -5.12
C TRP A 181 33.04 8.00 -5.40
N GLY A 182 33.77 8.87 -6.12
CA GLY A 182 35.19 8.72 -6.36
C GLY A 182 36.01 8.66 -5.06
N TRP A 183 35.71 9.56 -4.13
CA TRP A 183 36.35 9.58 -2.80
C TRP A 183 36.06 8.31 -2.00
N LEU A 184 34.82 7.83 -1.96
CA LEU A 184 34.45 6.57 -1.27
C LEU A 184 35.19 5.37 -1.88
N ARG A 185 35.27 5.29 -3.21
CA ARG A 185 36.03 4.24 -3.90
C ARG A 185 37.54 4.35 -3.62
N GLY A 186 38.08 5.55 -3.50
CA GLY A 186 39.44 5.80 -3.06
C GLY A 186 39.68 5.20 -1.67
N LEU A 187 38.89 5.56 -0.68
CA LEU A 187 38.96 5.03 0.68
C LEU A 187 38.91 3.49 0.74
N SER A 188 38.08 2.87 -0.10
CA SER A 188 37.96 1.41 -0.13
C SER A 188 39.18 0.68 -0.68
N ARG A 189 40.10 1.40 -1.34
CA ARG A 189 41.36 0.88 -1.92
C ARG A 189 42.61 1.33 -1.15
N ASP A 190 42.50 2.36 -0.33
CA ASP A 190 43.62 2.95 0.36
C ASP A 190 44.17 2.01 1.45
N SER A 191 45.42 1.58 1.28
CA SER A 191 46.11 0.68 2.22
C SER A 191 46.38 1.29 3.58
N ALA A 192 46.32 2.61 3.73
CA ALA A 192 46.40 3.28 5.01
C ALA A 192 45.25 2.93 5.96
N HIS A 193 44.15 2.42 5.42
CA HIS A 193 42.98 1.99 6.18
C HIS A 193 43.00 0.47 6.45
N GLY A 194 42.45 0.07 7.59
CA GLY A 194 42.35 -1.35 7.97
C GLY A 194 41.52 -2.18 6.99
N VAL A 195 41.85 -3.46 6.84
CA VAL A 195 41.21 -4.40 5.92
C VAL A 195 39.67 -4.44 6.13
N GLY A 196 39.23 -4.43 7.40
CA GLY A 196 37.80 -4.47 7.76
C GLY A 196 37.01 -3.28 7.17
N LEU A 197 37.55 -2.05 7.31
CA LEU A 197 36.90 -0.86 6.71
C LEU A 197 36.82 -0.96 5.18
N ARG A 198 37.97 -1.28 4.56
CA ARG A 198 38.07 -1.37 3.09
C ARG A 198 37.10 -2.40 2.51
N THR A 199 37.08 -3.61 3.09
CA THR A 199 36.20 -4.70 2.65
C THR A 199 34.76 -4.34 2.86
N SER A 200 34.37 -3.79 4.01
CA SER A 200 33.01 -3.38 4.30
C SER A 200 32.55 -2.26 3.36
N LEU A 201 33.38 -1.24 3.17
CA LEU A 201 33.04 -0.12 2.26
C LEU A 201 32.93 -0.60 0.81
N ALA A 202 33.88 -1.40 0.32
CA ALA A 202 33.83 -1.96 -1.02
C ALA A 202 32.54 -2.82 -1.25
N SER A 203 32.16 -3.60 -0.24
CA SER A 203 30.92 -4.39 -0.29
C SER A 203 29.67 -3.50 -0.38
N LEU A 204 29.56 -2.47 0.47
CA LEU A 204 28.43 -1.54 0.43
C LEU A 204 28.36 -0.75 -0.88
N LEU A 205 29.51 -0.35 -1.44
CA LEU A 205 29.54 0.36 -2.72
C LEU A 205 29.05 -0.53 -3.88
N ARG A 206 29.47 -1.81 -3.95
CA ARG A 206 28.94 -2.74 -4.95
C ARG A 206 27.42 -2.94 -4.84
N GLN A 207 26.89 -3.02 -3.62
CA GLN A 207 25.43 -3.13 -3.42
C GLN A 207 24.70 -1.86 -3.87
N LEU A 208 25.30 -0.70 -3.64
CA LEU A 208 24.76 0.59 -4.09
C LEU A 208 24.76 0.68 -5.63
N ASP A 209 25.89 0.31 -6.29
CA ASP A 209 26.00 0.28 -7.74
C ASP A 209 24.90 -0.64 -8.34
N TYR A 210 24.76 -1.86 -7.81
CA TYR A 210 23.71 -2.78 -8.23
C TYR A 210 22.28 -2.20 -8.08
N LEU A 211 22.01 -1.55 -6.95
CA LEU A 211 20.69 -0.96 -6.73
C LEU A 211 20.42 0.29 -7.59
N ASP A 212 21.42 1.07 -7.93
CA ASP A 212 21.27 2.19 -8.85
C ASP A 212 20.91 1.66 -10.26
N ASP A 213 21.60 0.61 -10.77
CA ASP A 213 21.29 -0.05 -12.04
C ASP A 213 19.88 -0.70 -12.01
N GLU A 214 19.50 -1.33 -10.89
CA GLU A 214 18.19 -1.96 -10.75
C GLU A 214 17.05 -0.93 -10.71
N LEU A 215 17.29 0.22 -10.10
CA LEU A 215 16.32 1.32 -10.10
C LEU A 215 16.09 1.86 -11.51
N GLU A 216 17.12 1.93 -12.36
CA GLU A 216 16.97 2.33 -13.76
C GLU A 216 16.10 1.33 -14.55
N ARG A 217 16.32 0.00 -14.36
CA ARG A 217 15.48 -1.03 -14.97
C ARG A 217 14.03 -0.94 -14.51
N LEU A 218 13.82 -0.76 -13.21
CA LEU A 218 12.48 -0.63 -12.64
C LEU A 218 11.79 0.66 -13.07
N ASP A 219 12.53 1.76 -13.25
CA ASP A 219 11.98 3.01 -13.79
C ASP A 219 11.56 2.84 -15.26
N GLN A 220 12.30 2.04 -16.05
CA GLN A 220 11.90 1.69 -17.41
C GLN A 220 10.60 0.85 -17.41
N ALA A 221 10.51 -0.17 -16.55
CA ALA A 221 9.30 -0.99 -16.41
C ALA A 221 8.08 -0.14 -15.99
N LEU A 222 8.28 0.85 -15.10
CA LEU A 222 7.23 1.80 -14.76
C LEU A 222 6.81 2.70 -15.93
N LEU A 223 7.78 3.10 -16.77
CA LEU A 223 7.48 3.89 -17.96
C LEU A 223 6.61 3.08 -18.93
N GLU A 224 6.95 1.83 -19.17
CA GLU A 224 6.17 0.91 -20.01
C GLU A 224 4.76 0.69 -19.42
N LEU A 225 4.65 0.42 -18.12
CA LEU A 225 3.37 0.28 -17.43
C LEU A 225 2.52 1.56 -17.58
N SER A 226 3.13 2.74 -17.48
CA SER A 226 2.46 4.03 -17.61
C SER A 226 1.86 4.28 -18.99
N GLN A 227 2.40 3.62 -20.02
CA GLN A 227 1.97 3.72 -21.42
C GLN A 227 0.92 2.65 -21.79
N SER A 228 0.63 1.71 -20.88
CA SER A 228 -0.40 0.70 -21.12
C SER A 228 -1.78 1.35 -21.28
N ALA A 229 -2.65 0.72 -22.06
CA ALA A 229 -4.02 1.21 -22.31
C ALA A 229 -4.79 1.52 -21.01
N ARG A 230 -4.46 0.80 -19.93
CA ARG A 230 -5.09 0.95 -18.62
C ARG A 230 -4.73 2.24 -17.91
N TYR A 231 -3.51 2.76 -18.10
CA TYR A 231 -2.98 3.88 -17.30
C TYR A 231 -2.63 5.12 -18.13
N ALA A 232 -2.40 4.99 -19.43
CA ALA A 232 -1.82 6.06 -20.24
C ALA A 232 -2.56 7.39 -20.12
N VAL A 233 -3.88 7.41 -20.29
CA VAL A 233 -4.68 8.64 -20.22
C VAL A 233 -4.64 9.26 -18.82
N ALA A 234 -4.79 8.43 -17.78
CA ALA A 234 -4.79 8.91 -16.40
C ALA A 234 -3.38 9.43 -15.99
N VAL A 235 -2.31 8.71 -16.34
CA VAL A 235 -0.94 9.14 -16.05
C VAL A 235 -0.61 10.44 -16.78
N MET A 236 -0.93 10.54 -18.09
CA MET A 236 -0.71 11.75 -18.87
C MET A 236 -1.36 12.98 -18.23
N ARG A 237 -2.58 12.86 -17.72
CA ARG A 237 -3.27 13.97 -17.03
C ARG A 237 -2.71 14.25 -15.64
N LEU A 238 -2.32 13.21 -14.89
CA LEU A 238 -1.81 13.37 -13.53
C LEU A 238 -0.42 14.02 -13.50
N VAL A 239 0.46 13.72 -14.45
CA VAL A 239 1.82 14.30 -14.49
C VAL A 239 1.83 15.78 -14.83
N GLN A 240 0.72 16.34 -15.31
CA GLN A 240 0.55 17.80 -15.47
C GLN A 240 0.47 18.52 -14.11
N LEU A 241 0.21 17.79 -13.04
CA LEU A 241 0.21 18.36 -11.70
C LEU A 241 1.65 18.54 -11.21
N SER A 242 2.03 19.75 -10.88
CA SER A 242 3.36 20.03 -10.30
C SER A 242 3.66 19.09 -9.13
N GLY A 243 4.83 18.47 -9.14
CA GLY A 243 5.29 17.53 -8.11
C GLY A 243 4.74 16.10 -8.24
N VAL A 244 3.95 15.81 -9.27
CA VAL A 244 3.46 14.47 -9.60
C VAL A 244 4.22 13.94 -10.81
N GLY A 245 5.08 12.96 -10.60
CA GLY A 245 5.76 12.22 -11.67
C GLY A 245 5.07 10.89 -11.95
N VAL A 246 5.59 10.13 -12.94
CA VAL A 246 5.05 8.82 -13.35
C VAL A 246 4.93 7.87 -12.16
N LEU A 247 5.99 7.74 -11.34
CA LEU A 247 5.95 6.89 -10.14
C LEU A 247 4.81 7.30 -9.18
N THR A 248 4.65 8.61 -8.90
CA THR A 248 3.57 9.08 -8.00
C THR A 248 2.19 8.77 -8.57
N ALA A 249 2.01 8.96 -9.89
CA ALA A 249 0.76 8.66 -10.58
C ALA A 249 0.44 7.16 -10.53
N LEU A 250 1.40 6.28 -10.85
CA LEU A 250 1.22 4.84 -10.82
C LEU A 250 0.98 4.30 -9.41
N VAL A 251 1.73 4.77 -8.40
CA VAL A 251 1.46 4.41 -6.99
C VAL A 251 0.03 4.77 -6.60
N PHE A 252 -0.43 5.96 -6.99
CA PHE A 252 -1.79 6.40 -6.71
C PHE A 252 -2.84 5.52 -7.40
N LEU A 253 -2.68 5.28 -8.70
CA LEU A 253 -3.64 4.52 -9.50
C LEU A 253 -3.69 3.04 -9.09
N THR A 254 -2.55 2.38 -8.93
CA THR A 254 -2.50 0.94 -8.60
C THR A 254 -2.94 0.66 -7.16
N GLU A 255 -2.55 1.48 -6.18
CA GLU A 255 -2.94 1.27 -4.79
C GLU A 255 -4.42 1.62 -4.52
N LEU A 256 -5.00 2.59 -5.25
CA LEU A 256 -6.43 2.87 -5.14
C LEU A 256 -7.28 1.91 -5.99
N GLY A 257 -6.77 1.47 -7.15
CA GLY A 257 -7.47 0.60 -8.07
C GLY A 257 -8.75 1.25 -8.62
N GLN A 258 -9.90 0.59 -8.51
CA GLN A 258 -11.18 1.09 -9.02
C GLN A 258 -11.60 2.38 -8.31
N LEU A 259 -11.44 3.52 -8.98
CA LEU A 259 -11.67 4.84 -8.40
C LEU A 259 -13.16 5.18 -8.21
N SER A 260 -14.06 4.56 -8.98
CA SER A 260 -15.51 4.72 -8.88
C SER A 260 -16.10 4.21 -7.56
N ARG A 261 -15.38 3.32 -6.84
CA ARG A 261 -15.81 2.83 -5.52
C ARG A 261 -15.82 3.90 -4.42
N PHE A 262 -15.19 5.04 -4.67
CA PHE A 262 -15.22 6.18 -3.76
C PHE A 262 -16.31 7.17 -4.17
N ALA A 263 -17.38 7.27 -3.38
CA ALA A 263 -18.52 8.13 -3.68
C ALA A 263 -18.18 9.63 -3.56
N ASN A 264 -17.23 9.99 -2.69
CA ASN A 264 -16.91 11.39 -2.42
C ASN A 264 -15.49 11.59 -1.86
N ARG A 265 -15.07 12.89 -1.82
CA ARG A 265 -13.75 13.33 -1.31
C ARG A 265 -13.47 12.93 0.14
N ARG A 266 -14.49 12.71 0.97
CA ARG A 266 -14.30 12.29 2.37
C ARG A 266 -13.85 10.84 2.42
N GLN A 267 -14.46 9.97 1.62
CA GLN A 267 -14.09 8.56 1.55
C GLN A 267 -12.65 8.36 1.06
N ILE A 268 -12.22 9.06 0.00
CA ILE A 268 -10.84 8.97 -0.47
C ILE A 268 -9.85 9.46 0.58
N SER A 269 -10.13 10.57 1.26
CA SER A 269 -9.26 11.10 2.31
C SER A 269 -9.17 10.17 3.52
N ALA A 270 -10.27 9.53 3.90
CA ALA A 270 -10.33 8.53 4.97
C ALA A 270 -9.56 7.27 4.59
N TYR A 271 -9.77 6.75 3.36
CA TYR A 271 -9.07 5.59 2.84
C TYR A 271 -7.55 5.78 2.82
N LEU A 272 -7.09 6.97 2.44
CA LEU A 272 -5.67 7.31 2.45
C LEU A 272 -5.11 7.58 3.85
N GLY A 273 -5.96 7.67 4.86
CA GLY A 273 -5.56 7.93 6.24
C GLY A 273 -4.94 9.30 6.47
N VAL A 274 -5.33 10.30 5.66
CA VAL A 274 -4.90 11.71 5.78
C VAL A 274 -5.94 12.59 6.47
N VAL A 275 -6.86 11.99 7.21
CA VAL A 275 -7.82 12.65 8.09
C VAL A 275 -7.39 12.56 9.55
N PRO A 276 -7.64 13.57 10.39
CA PRO A 276 -7.32 13.51 11.81
C PRO A 276 -8.16 12.45 12.51
N LYS A 277 -7.61 11.84 13.57
CA LYS A 277 -8.41 11.11 14.56
C LYS A 277 -9.23 12.11 15.35
N CYS A 278 -10.51 11.82 15.54
CA CYS A 278 -11.39 12.58 16.43
C CYS A 278 -11.47 11.85 17.78
N TYR A 279 -11.33 12.60 18.85
CA TYR A 279 -11.57 12.17 20.22
C TYR A 279 -12.63 13.10 20.78
N GLU A 280 -13.89 12.72 20.57
CA GLU A 280 -15.04 13.46 21.10
C GLU A 280 -15.58 12.68 22.28
N SER A 281 -15.41 13.20 23.47
CA SER A 281 -16.03 12.71 24.69
C SER A 281 -16.61 13.88 25.49
N GLY A 282 -17.92 13.95 25.56
CA GLY A 282 -18.68 14.90 26.43
C GLY A 282 -18.32 16.37 26.21
N SER A 283 -17.88 17.05 27.25
CA SER A 283 -17.59 18.49 27.24
C SER A 283 -16.25 18.88 26.62
N ALA A 284 -15.40 17.92 26.23
CA ALA A 284 -14.10 18.18 25.59
C ALA A 284 -14.24 18.22 24.06
N ASN A 285 -14.88 19.26 23.54
CA ASN A 285 -15.07 19.44 22.12
C ASN A 285 -13.75 19.69 21.39
N ASP A 286 -13.57 18.96 20.24
CA ASP A 286 -12.66 19.28 19.14
C ASP A 286 -11.17 18.94 19.35
N ARG A 287 -10.80 17.97 20.18
CA ARG A 287 -9.44 17.43 20.21
C ARG A 287 -9.15 16.60 18.98
N LYS A 288 -8.58 17.24 17.96
CA LYS A 288 -8.07 16.56 16.75
C LYS A 288 -6.68 16.01 17.04
N GLY A 289 -6.56 14.69 16.96
CA GLY A 289 -5.29 13.97 17.09
C GLY A 289 -4.49 13.93 15.79
N HIS A 290 -3.44 13.11 15.79
CA HIS A 290 -2.71 12.79 14.56
C HIS A 290 -3.63 12.18 13.50
N ILE A 291 -3.17 12.19 12.23
CA ILE A 291 -3.89 11.50 11.15
C ILE A 291 -4.06 10.01 11.47
N THR A 292 -5.13 9.41 10.95
CA THR A 292 -5.47 8.01 11.22
C THR A 292 -4.40 7.03 10.77
N ARG A 293 -3.65 7.37 9.71
CA ARG A 293 -2.65 6.51 9.03
C ARG A 293 -3.21 5.18 8.54
N GLN A 294 -4.51 5.01 8.49
CA GLN A 294 -5.16 3.86 7.88
C GLN A 294 -4.90 3.84 6.37
N GLY A 295 -5.00 2.64 5.76
CA GLY A 295 -4.81 2.48 4.32
C GLY A 295 -3.35 2.62 3.85
N PRO A 296 -3.12 2.80 2.53
CA PRO A 296 -1.82 2.57 1.89
C PRO A 296 -0.76 3.60 2.30
N SER A 297 0.26 3.14 3.05
CA SER A 297 1.38 3.98 3.48
C SER A 297 2.23 4.47 2.30
N ARG A 298 2.36 3.65 1.25
CA ARG A 298 3.10 3.99 0.03
C ARG A 298 2.53 5.21 -0.67
N VAL A 299 1.19 5.30 -0.76
CA VAL A 299 0.53 6.51 -1.33
C VAL A 299 0.79 7.73 -0.47
N ARG A 300 0.68 7.62 0.85
CA ARG A 300 0.98 8.76 1.74
C ARG A 300 2.42 9.25 1.60
N ARG A 301 3.39 8.35 1.38
CA ARG A 301 4.80 8.70 1.18
C ARG A 301 4.99 9.51 -0.09
N VAL A 302 4.50 9.05 -1.23
CA VAL A 302 4.65 9.78 -2.50
C VAL A 302 3.85 11.09 -2.50
N LEU A 303 2.68 11.13 -1.89
CA LEU A 303 1.90 12.36 -1.71
C LEU A 303 2.63 13.39 -0.82
N CYS A 304 3.35 12.92 0.21
CA CYS A 304 4.15 13.80 1.06
C CYS A 304 5.29 14.46 0.27
N GLN A 305 6.01 13.69 -0.54
CA GLN A 305 7.06 14.21 -1.42
C GLN A 305 6.50 15.19 -2.45
N ALA A 306 5.39 14.83 -3.09
CA ALA A 306 4.72 15.72 -4.04
C ALA A 306 4.21 17.01 -3.37
N ALA A 307 3.66 16.93 -2.16
CA ALA A 307 3.21 18.09 -1.41
C ALA A 307 4.37 19.05 -1.09
N TRP A 308 5.53 18.54 -0.69
CA TRP A 308 6.72 19.37 -0.47
C TRP A 308 7.22 20.03 -1.76
N ALA A 309 7.17 19.35 -2.90
CA ALA A 309 7.52 19.96 -4.19
C ALA A 309 6.57 21.11 -4.55
N ARG A 310 5.28 20.98 -4.23
CA ARG A 310 4.23 21.99 -4.47
C ARG A 310 4.35 23.19 -3.55
N VAL A 311 4.64 22.96 -2.27
CA VAL A 311 4.82 24.04 -1.28
C VAL A 311 6.00 24.95 -1.61
N ARG A 312 7.02 24.45 -2.32
CA ARG A 312 8.20 25.24 -2.75
C ARG A 312 7.97 26.03 -4.04
N ARG A 313 6.84 25.86 -4.70
CA ARG A 313 6.50 26.56 -5.94
C ARG A 313 5.34 27.50 -5.67
N GLU A 314 5.38 28.67 -6.28
CA GLU A 314 4.27 29.61 -6.21
C GLU A 314 2.96 28.98 -6.67
N GLY A 315 1.87 29.23 -5.93
CA GLY A 315 0.56 28.73 -6.27
C GLY A 315 -0.36 28.49 -5.07
N THR A 316 -1.55 28.00 -5.37
CA THR A 316 -2.62 27.81 -4.38
C THR A 316 -2.29 26.86 -3.23
N ASP A 317 -1.37 25.90 -3.43
CA ASP A 317 -0.97 24.95 -2.38
C ASP A 317 0.08 25.55 -1.46
N GLN A 318 1.00 26.38 -1.96
CA GLN A 318 1.90 27.20 -1.14
C GLN A 318 1.08 28.16 -0.26
N LEU A 319 0.17 28.93 -0.84
CA LEU A 319 -0.69 29.85 -0.10
C LEU A 319 -1.51 29.13 0.98
N ALA A 320 -2.02 27.94 0.68
CA ALA A 320 -2.75 27.14 1.66
C ALA A 320 -1.86 26.66 2.80
N TYR A 321 -0.62 26.29 2.51
CA TYR A 321 0.39 25.91 3.49
C TYR A 321 0.76 27.09 4.39
N GLU A 322 1.11 28.23 3.80
CA GLU A 322 1.53 29.45 4.48
C GLU A 322 0.44 29.97 5.41
N ARG A 323 -0.83 30.00 4.97
CA ARG A 323 -1.97 30.40 5.80
C ARG A 323 -2.08 29.61 7.11
N ILE A 324 -1.73 28.32 7.09
CA ILE A 324 -1.75 27.46 8.29
C ILE A 324 -0.53 27.72 9.16
N VAL A 325 0.65 27.84 8.56
CA VAL A 325 1.93 28.04 9.26
C VAL A 325 2.03 29.43 9.86
N THR A 326 1.52 30.47 9.19
CA THR A 326 1.48 31.85 9.71
C THR A 326 0.64 31.94 10.99
N LYS A 327 -0.50 31.24 11.03
CA LYS A 327 -1.34 31.18 12.24
C LYS A 327 -0.66 30.42 13.39
N ASN A 328 0.11 29.39 13.09
CA ASN A 328 0.86 28.61 14.05
C ASN A 328 2.11 27.96 13.43
N PRO A 329 3.31 28.55 13.64
CA PRO A 329 4.57 28.04 13.05
C PRO A 329 4.93 26.60 13.42
N LYS A 330 4.42 26.09 14.55
CA LYS A 330 4.60 24.68 14.98
C LYS A 330 3.78 23.69 14.14
N HIS A 331 2.80 24.16 13.36
CA HIS A 331 1.87 23.31 12.60
C HIS A 331 2.35 22.95 11.18
N LYS A 332 3.64 23.03 10.87
CA LYS A 332 4.21 22.68 9.55
C LYS A 332 3.77 21.30 9.04
N LYS A 333 3.76 20.28 9.92
CA LYS A 333 3.31 18.92 9.55
C LYS A 333 1.81 18.88 9.22
N ILE A 334 0.98 19.64 9.95
CA ILE A 334 -0.45 19.75 9.69
C ILE A 334 -0.69 20.43 8.34
N ALA A 335 0.03 21.52 8.06
CA ALA A 335 -0.05 22.22 6.79
C ALA A 335 0.34 21.29 5.61
N THR A 336 1.43 20.53 5.75
CA THR A 336 1.84 19.54 4.71
C THR A 336 0.73 18.51 4.47
N VAL A 337 0.12 17.96 5.52
CA VAL A 337 -0.99 16.98 5.38
C VAL A 337 -2.21 17.62 4.73
N ALA A 338 -2.51 18.88 4.99
CA ALA A 338 -3.59 19.60 4.31
C ALA A 338 -3.34 19.68 2.80
N VAL A 339 -2.10 19.99 2.38
CA VAL A 339 -1.70 19.98 0.97
C VAL A 339 -1.77 18.58 0.37
N MET A 340 -1.28 17.54 1.08
CA MET A 340 -1.41 16.14 0.64
C MET A 340 -2.86 15.75 0.39
N ARG A 341 -3.77 16.12 1.28
CA ARG A 341 -5.20 15.82 1.15
C ARG A 341 -5.82 16.53 -0.06
N ARG A 342 -5.50 17.81 -0.28
CA ARG A 342 -5.96 18.58 -1.46
C ARG A 342 -5.46 17.94 -2.74
N LEU A 343 -4.17 17.60 -2.80
CA LEU A 343 -3.56 16.95 -3.94
C LEU A 343 -4.22 15.61 -4.23
N ALA A 344 -4.40 14.75 -3.22
CA ALA A 344 -5.03 13.45 -3.37
C ALA A 344 -6.45 13.53 -3.93
N VAL A 345 -7.25 14.48 -3.44
CA VAL A 345 -8.61 14.71 -3.95
C VAL A 345 -8.57 15.18 -5.41
N ARG A 346 -7.66 16.10 -5.77
CA ARG A 346 -7.50 16.56 -7.15
C ARG A 346 -7.05 15.45 -8.09
N MET A 347 -6.07 14.63 -7.67
CA MET A 347 -5.62 13.45 -8.42
C MET A 347 -6.76 12.46 -8.64
N TRP A 348 -7.58 12.22 -7.62
CA TRP A 348 -8.74 11.32 -7.73
C TRP A 348 -9.78 11.82 -8.75
N HIS A 349 -10.12 13.12 -8.75
CA HIS A 349 -11.03 13.68 -9.75
C HIS A 349 -10.49 13.50 -11.17
N ILE A 350 -9.24 13.93 -11.41
CA ILE A 350 -8.60 13.83 -12.72
C ILE A 350 -8.53 12.38 -13.20
N ALA A 351 -8.11 11.46 -12.34
CA ALA A 351 -7.98 10.06 -12.71
C ALA A 351 -9.36 9.40 -12.95
N ARG A 352 -10.38 9.75 -12.18
CA ARG A 352 -11.74 9.24 -12.37
C ARG A 352 -12.34 9.71 -13.70
N GLU A 353 -12.16 10.96 -14.05
CA GLU A 353 -12.59 11.51 -15.35
C GLU A 353 -11.86 10.80 -16.51
N ALA A 354 -10.54 10.61 -16.38
CA ALA A 354 -9.73 9.92 -17.39
C ALA A 354 -10.15 8.46 -17.61
N THR A 355 -10.67 7.78 -16.59
CA THR A 355 -11.13 6.39 -16.69
C THR A 355 -12.60 6.26 -17.11
N SER A 356 -13.36 7.35 -17.10
CA SER A 356 -14.79 7.38 -17.51
C SER A 356 -14.96 7.71 -18.98
N GLU A 357 -13.95 8.24 -19.64
CA GLU A 357 -13.98 8.52 -21.07
C GLU A 357 -13.77 7.23 -21.88
N PRO A 358 -14.58 6.93 -22.92
CA PRO A 358 -14.30 5.83 -23.82
C PRO A 358 -12.92 6.03 -24.44
N SER A 359 -12.19 4.93 -24.60
CA SER A 359 -10.81 4.91 -25.12
C SER A 359 -10.75 5.62 -26.49
N GLY A 360 -10.36 6.87 -26.48
CA GLY A 360 -10.02 7.62 -27.70
C GLY A 360 -8.74 7.10 -28.35
N PRO A 361 -8.33 7.60 -29.52
CA PRO A 361 -7.16 7.14 -30.25
C PRO A 361 -5.92 7.15 -29.34
N GLN A 362 -5.09 6.11 -29.43
CA GLN A 362 -3.92 5.90 -28.58
C GLN A 362 -3.05 7.17 -28.54
N PRO A 363 -2.72 7.71 -27.36
CA PRO A 363 -1.82 8.85 -27.27
C PRO A 363 -0.45 8.46 -27.82
N GLY A 364 0.09 9.30 -28.69
CA GLY A 364 1.44 9.14 -29.23
C GLY A 364 2.47 8.98 -28.10
N ARG A 365 3.58 8.30 -28.38
CA ARG A 365 4.68 8.04 -27.43
C ARG A 365 4.98 9.31 -26.61
N LEU A 366 4.97 9.16 -25.28
CA LEU A 366 5.43 10.22 -24.38
C LEU A 366 6.85 10.62 -24.81
N SER A 367 7.05 11.93 -25.02
CA SER A 367 8.34 12.45 -25.44
C SER A 367 9.43 12.17 -24.40
N SER A 368 10.69 12.11 -24.85
CA SER A 368 11.88 11.86 -24.00
C SER A 368 12.01 12.86 -22.81
N SER A 369 11.27 13.95 -22.81
CA SER A 369 11.20 14.91 -21.68
C SER A 369 10.61 14.34 -20.39
N LEU A 370 9.87 13.21 -20.45
CA LEU A 370 9.31 12.56 -19.25
C LEU A 370 10.28 11.57 -18.59
N ALA A 371 11.31 11.11 -19.29
CA ALA A 371 12.35 10.25 -18.71
C ALA A 371 13.09 10.95 -17.55
N GLY A 372 13.24 12.28 -17.62
CA GLY A 372 13.82 13.07 -16.54
C GLY A 372 12.96 13.21 -15.28
N ALA A 373 11.64 12.91 -15.37
CA ALA A 373 10.73 12.98 -14.22
C ALA A 373 10.76 11.73 -13.34
N CYS A 374 11.35 10.63 -13.82
CA CYS A 374 11.63 9.42 -13.02
C CYS A 374 12.92 9.54 -12.20
N ALA A 375 13.78 10.51 -12.50
CA ALA A 375 15.05 10.69 -11.80
C ALA A 375 14.84 11.17 -10.37
N SER A 376 15.27 10.39 -9.43
CA SER A 376 15.54 10.57 -7.99
C SER A 376 14.59 11.48 -7.20
N PRO A 377 14.07 11.03 -6.06
CA PRO A 377 13.29 11.90 -5.16
C PRO A 377 14.15 13.08 -4.73
N PRO A 378 13.55 14.29 -4.58
CA PRO A 378 14.26 15.41 -3.99
C PRO A 378 14.75 15.01 -2.60
N ARG A 379 16.01 15.34 -2.30
CA ARG A 379 16.70 15.03 -1.05
C ARG A 379 15.87 15.49 0.15
N PRO A 380 15.76 14.73 1.23
CA PRO A 380 15.25 15.27 2.48
C PRO A 380 16.19 16.39 2.93
N LEU A 381 15.60 17.52 3.25
CA LEU A 381 16.28 18.61 3.95
C LEU A 381 16.66 18.10 5.34
N GLY A 382 17.91 18.32 5.75
CA GLY A 382 18.44 18.10 7.09
C GLY A 382 17.68 18.87 8.17
#